data_37cc8fb72c857bd9fd7d14e946776a99
#
_entry.id   37cc8fb72c857bd9fd7d14e946776a99
#
_cell.length_a   1.000
_cell.length_b   1.000
_cell.length_c   1.000
_cell.angle_alpha   90.00
_cell.angle_beta   90.00
_cell.angle_gamma   90.00
#
_symmetry.space_group_name_H-M   'P 1'
#
loop_
_entity.id
_entity.type
_entity.pdbx_description
1 polymer ?
#
loop_
_entity_poly.entity_id
_entity_poly.type
_entity_poly.pdbx_seq_one_letter_code
_entity_poly.pdbx_strand_id
1 'polypeptide(L)'
;MKKLIKRREIPGGNPVSDNTLLDRLYRSRHIQNSQELDRTLQSMLNPNQLHGIQHAVDLLVDAYQQQQKIVIVGDFDADGATSTALSVLALRMLGFTDVEYLVPNRFEQGYGLSVPVAEMAMEKGVQLLMTVDNGVSSFEGVAYLKEQGVKVLITDHHLPPEILPNADAIVNPNLQQCDFPSKCLAGVGVAFYLMLALRAKFRELGIFTAETQPNFTELLDLVALGTIADVVPLDQNNRILAHQGLMRIRAKRCRPGIIALAEVANREVEKLCSADLGFAIAPRLNAAGRLDNMSVGVELLLAESMQEARAQALDLDSLNQARKEIEQGMKLEALEICRNLTALSDELPMGIALFQPDWHQGVLGIVASRIKDQYHRPVIAFAQDQEGILKGSARSIEGLHMRDVLELSLIHISEP
;
A
#
# COMPACT_ATOMS: atom_id res chain seq x y z
N MET A 1 -14.25 0.80 30.32
CA MET A 1 -12.81 0.88 30.68
C MET A 1 -12.39 2.32 30.97
N LYS A 2 -11.59 2.57 32.02
CA LYS A 2 -10.94 3.88 32.21
C LYS A 2 -9.80 4.00 31.21
N LYS A 3 -9.82 5.05 30.37
CA LYS A 3 -8.68 5.36 29.49
C LYS A 3 -7.53 5.88 30.34
N LEU A 4 -6.37 5.24 30.23
CA LEU A 4 -5.14 5.67 30.90
C LEU A 4 -4.35 6.59 29.96
N ILE A 5 -4.08 7.83 30.42
CA ILE A 5 -3.21 8.74 29.68
C ILE A 5 -1.75 8.43 30.06
N LYS A 6 -1.00 7.89 29.11
CA LYS A 6 0.47 7.71 29.26
C LYS A 6 1.21 8.84 28.55
N ARG A 7 2.16 9.45 29.21
CA ARG A 7 3.10 10.37 28.56
C ARG A 7 4.19 9.54 27.87
N ARG A 8 4.53 9.91 26.64
CA ARG A 8 5.70 9.33 25.98
C ARG A 8 6.95 9.73 26.72
N GLU A 9 7.87 8.80 26.89
CA GLU A 9 9.21 9.09 27.37
C GLU A 9 9.95 9.94 26.34
N ILE A 10 10.77 10.86 26.84
CA ILE A 10 11.60 11.70 25.98
C ILE A 10 13.02 11.15 26.12
N PRO A 11 13.59 10.55 25.05
CA PRO A 11 14.95 10.05 25.09
C PRO A 11 15.93 11.15 25.53
N GLY A 12 16.96 10.80 26.29
CA GLY A 12 18.08 11.70 26.62
C GLY A 12 18.82 12.12 25.33
N GLY A 13 19.58 13.20 25.35
CA GLY A 13 20.41 13.66 24.23
C GLY A 13 20.39 15.17 24.04
N ASN A 14 21.12 15.64 23.02
CA ASN A 14 21.19 17.04 22.67
C ASN A 14 19.84 17.56 22.14
N PRO A 15 19.50 18.83 22.33
CA PRO A 15 18.32 19.44 21.75
C PRO A 15 18.33 19.34 20.22
N VAL A 16 17.18 18.97 19.66
CA VAL A 16 16.94 18.90 18.21
C VAL A 16 16.43 20.25 17.67
N SER A 17 15.89 21.07 18.56
CA SER A 17 15.34 22.40 18.24
C SER A 17 15.56 23.36 19.39
N ASP A 18 15.82 24.64 19.10
CA ASP A 18 15.91 25.72 20.07
C ASP A 18 14.54 26.00 20.75
N ASN A 19 13.45 25.64 20.12
CA ASN A 19 12.12 25.72 20.71
C ASN A 19 11.86 24.50 21.58
N THR A 20 11.75 24.73 22.90
CA THR A 20 11.58 23.66 23.91
C THR A 20 10.36 22.77 23.67
N LEU A 21 9.24 23.32 23.16
CA LEU A 21 8.05 22.53 22.84
C LEU A 21 8.29 21.65 21.62
N LEU A 22 8.87 22.20 20.57
CA LEU A 22 9.19 21.44 19.35
C LEU A 22 10.26 20.38 19.64
N ASP A 23 11.32 20.71 20.39
CA ASP A 23 12.32 19.75 20.82
C ASP A 23 11.70 18.56 21.52
N ARG A 24 10.83 18.83 22.50
CA ARG A 24 10.10 17.78 23.22
C ARG A 24 9.22 16.93 22.29
N LEU A 25 8.52 17.55 21.34
CA LEU A 25 7.69 16.84 20.37
C LEU A 25 8.52 15.97 19.41
N TYR A 26 9.64 16.48 18.92
CA TYR A 26 10.55 15.74 18.02
C TYR A 26 11.20 14.56 18.74
N ARG A 27 11.77 14.78 19.90
CA ARG A 27 12.44 13.73 20.70
C ARG A 27 11.46 12.65 21.14
N SER A 28 10.22 13.02 21.52
CA SER A 28 9.16 12.03 21.83
C SER A 28 8.74 11.18 20.62
N ARG A 29 9.21 11.51 19.42
CA ARG A 29 9.04 10.76 18.18
C ARG A 29 10.36 10.15 17.69
N HIS A 30 11.32 10.02 18.60
CA HIS A 30 12.64 9.42 18.37
C HIS A 30 13.50 10.14 17.32
N ILE A 31 13.24 11.43 17.04
CA ILE A 31 14.14 12.26 16.25
C ILE A 31 15.35 12.60 17.13
N GLN A 32 16.55 12.29 16.67
CA GLN A 32 17.79 12.35 17.44
C GLN A 32 18.62 13.62 17.14
N ASN A 33 18.49 14.16 15.94
CA ASN A 33 19.26 15.32 15.50
C ASN A 33 18.47 16.19 14.51
N SER A 34 18.93 17.42 14.30
CA SER A 34 18.27 18.37 13.39
C SER A 34 18.34 17.98 11.90
N GLN A 35 19.31 17.14 11.49
CA GLN A 35 19.41 16.67 10.11
C GLN A 35 18.23 15.79 9.72
N GLU A 36 17.67 15.06 10.67
CA GLU A 36 16.46 14.27 10.43
C GLU A 36 15.21 15.13 10.18
N LEU A 37 15.27 16.44 10.43
CA LEU A 37 14.21 17.39 10.10
C LEU A 37 14.35 17.95 8.67
N ASP A 38 15.44 17.66 7.97
CA ASP A 38 15.59 18.01 6.57
C ASP A 38 14.59 17.24 5.71
N ARG A 39 13.89 17.97 4.85
CA ARG A 39 12.85 17.45 3.95
C ARG A 39 13.15 17.77 2.50
N THR A 40 14.41 18.06 2.19
CA THR A 40 14.88 18.28 0.82
C THR A 40 15.12 16.95 0.10
N LEU A 41 14.96 16.93 -1.21
CA LEU A 41 15.19 15.71 -2.01
C LEU A 41 16.67 15.26 -2.00
N GLN A 42 17.61 16.14 -1.69
CA GLN A 42 19.03 15.82 -1.56
C GLN A 42 19.30 14.87 -0.39
N SER A 43 18.45 14.88 0.61
CA SER A 43 18.57 14.02 1.81
C SER A 43 17.85 12.66 1.66
N MET A 44 17.30 12.36 0.48
CA MET A 44 16.77 11.03 0.18
C MET A 44 17.88 9.98 0.21
N LEU A 45 17.50 8.77 0.62
CA LEU A 45 18.41 7.62 0.58
C LEU A 45 18.80 7.25 -0.86
N ASN A 46 19.96 6.62 -1.02
CA ASN A 46 20.43 6.18 -2.33
C ASN A 46 19.67 4.90 -2.76
N PRO A 47 19.02 4.88 -3.95
CA PRO A 47 18.35 3.69 -4.47
C PRO A 47 19.20 2.43 -4.48
N ASN A 48 20.50 2.56 -4.74
CA ASN A 48 21.44 1.42 -4.84
C ASN A 48 21.65 0.66 -3.51
N GLN A 49 21.14 1.18 -2.39
CA GLN A 49 21.15 0.47 -1.10
C GLN A 49 20.01 -0.56 -0.98
N LEU A 50 18.98 -0.51 -1.85
CA LEU A 50 17.95 -1.53 -1.89
C LEU A 50 18.51 -2.82 -2.49
N HIS A 51 18.40 -3.91 -1.74
CA HIS A 51 18.81 -5.22 -2.23
C HIS A 51 17.99 -5.63 -3.46
N GLY A 52 18.64 -6.26 -4.43
CA GLY A 52 18.00 -6.73 -5.67
C GLY A 52 17.76 -5.64 -6.72
N ILE A 53 17.98 -4.36 -6.41
CA ILE A 53 17.62 -3.26 -7.31
C ILE A 53 18.41 -3.28 -8.62
N GLN A 54 19.69 -3.70 -8.60
CA GLN A 54 20.49 -3.80 -9.81
C GLN A 54 19.97 -4.89 -10.75
N HIS A 55 19.62 -6.08 -10.23
CA HIS A 55 19.00 -7.13 -11.02
C HIS A 55 17.67 -6.70 -11.61
N ALA A 56 16.85 -5.97 -10.83
CA ALA A 56 15.59 -5.41 -11.29
C ALA A 56 15.81 -4.40 -12.44
N VAL A 57 16.81 -3.53 -12.29
CA VAL A 57 17.19 -2.56 -13.33
C VAL A 57 17.68 -3.26 -14.59
N ASP A 58 18.53 -4.30 -14.47
CA ASP A 58 19.04 -5.05 -15.61
C ASP A 58 17.90 -5.74 -16.38
N LEU A 59 16.93 -6.34 -15.67
CA LEU A 59 15.73 -6.92 -16.30
C LEU A 59 14.92 -5.87 -17.08
N LEU A 60 14.75 -4.68 -16.52
CA LEU A 60 14.02 -3.60 -17.19
C LEU A 60 14.80 -3.02 -18.36
N VAL A 61 16.13 -2.98 -18.29
CA VAL A 61 16.99 -2.58 -19.43
C VAL A 61 16.88 -3.59 -20.58
N ASP A 62 16.93 -4.88 -20.26
CA ASP A 62 16.75 -5.95 -21.25
C ASP A 62 15.34 -5.87 -21.90
N ALA A 63 14.31 -5.67 -21.10
CA ALA A 63 12.94 -5.49 -21.59
C ALA A 63 12.81 -4.28 -22.52
N TYR A 64 13.46 -3.17 -22.18
CA TYR A 64 13.51 -1.97 -23.02
C TYR A 64 14.20 -2.22 -24.37
N GLN A 65 15.38 -2.85 -24.34
CA GLN A 65 16.17 -3.14 -25.55
C GLN A 65 15.46 -4.13 -26.48
N GLN A 66 14.73 -5.09 -25.91
CA GLN A 66 13.99 -6.11 -26.65
C GLN A 66 12.55 -5.70 -26.97
N GLN A 67 12.13 -4.49 -26.57
CA GLN A 67 10.76 -4.00 -26.72
C GLN A 67 9.70 -4.97 -26.16
N GLN A 68 10.01 -5.58 -25.02
CA GLN A 68 9.13 -6.56 -24.38
C GLN A 68 7.89 -5.91 -23.80
N LYS A 69 6.78 -6.65 -23.86
CA LYS A 69 5.54 -6.27 -23.20
C LYS A 69 5.66 -6.46 -21.69
N ILE A 70 5.45 -5.36 -20.95
CA ILE A 70 5.44 -5.34 -19.50
C ILE A 70 3.99 -5.31 -19.00
N VAL A 71 3.65 -6.23 -18.10
CA VAL A 71 2.38 -6.19 -17.37
C VAL A 71 2.68 -5.95 -15.89
N ILE A 72 2.12 -4.87 -15.35
CA ILE A 72 2.23 -4.50 -13.94
C ILE A 72 1.04 -5.08 -13.19
N VAL A 73 1.28 -5.85 -12.13
CA VAL A 73 0.25 -6.38 -11.25
C VAL A 73 0.29 -5.61 -9.93
N GLY A 74 -0.75 -4.79 -9.70
CA GLY A 74 -0.90 -3.99 -8.47
C GLY A 74 -1.71 -4.69 -7.39
N ASP A 75 -1.67 -4.14 -6.16
CA ASP A 75 -2.62 -4.51 -5.11
C ASP A 75 -3.91 -3.69 -5.23
N PHE A 76 -4.96 -4.14 -4.54
CA PHE A 76 -6.32 -3.61 -4.61
C PHE A 76 -6.61 -2.51 -3.55
N ASP A 77 -5.61 -1.79 -3.09
CA ASP A 77 -5.76 -0.64 -2.21
C ASP A 77 -5.10 0.63 -2.77
N ALA A 78 -5.11 1.72 -2.01
CA ALA A 78 -4.60 3.00 -2.49
C ALA A 78 -3.07 3.00 -2.69
N ASP A 79 -2.30 2.21 -1.95
CA ASP A 79 -0.86 2.08 -2.19
C ASP A 79 -0.60 1.28 -3.46
N GLY A 80 -1.28 0.14 -3.66
CA GLY A 80 -1.23 -0.62 -4.91
C GLY A 80 -1.66 0.20 -6.12
N ALA A 81 -2.74 0.97 -6.02
CA ALA A 81 -3.20 1.84 -7.11
C ALA A 81 -2.19 2.95 -7.44
N THR A 82 -1.62 3.62 -6.43
CA THR A 82 -0.59 4.65 -6.64
C THR A 82 0.71 4.07 -7.16
N SER A 83 1.10 2.87 -6.70
CA SER A 83 2.26 2.11 -7.18
C SER A 83 2.12 1.73 -8.65
N THR A 84 0.93 1.25 -9.04
CA THR A 84 0.59 0.88 -10.42
C THR A 84 0.63 2.11 -11.33
N ALA A 85 -0.09 3.17 -10.97
CA ALA A 85 -0.12 4.40 -11.76
C ALA A 85 1.27 5.02 -11.90
N LEU A 86 2.05 5.07 -10.82
CA LEU A 86 3.43 5.56 -10.84
C LEU A 86 4.29 4.74 -11.80
N SER A 87 4.23 3.41 -11.73
CA SER A 87 5.06 2.52 -12.55
C SER A 87 4.71 2.63 -14.03
N VAL A 88 3.41 2.65 -14.37
CA VAL A 88 2.94 2.88 -15.76
C VAL A 88 3.48 4.20 -16.31
N LEU A 89 3.31 5.28 -15.55
CA LEU A 89 3.74 6.62 -15.98
C LEU A 89 5.26 6.72 -16.10
N ALA A 90 5.99 6.20 -15.11
CA ALA A 90 7.46 6.24 -15.11
C ALA A 90 8.06 5.45 -16.29
N LEU A 91 7.56 4.24 -16.55
CA LEU A 91 8.01 3.43 -17.68
C LEU A 91 7.70 4.11 -19.02
N ARG A 92 6.49 4.68 -19.18
CA ARG A 92 6.14 5.46 -20.38
C ARG A 92 7.04 6.70 -20.54
N MET A 93 7.32 7.44 -19.47
CA MET A 93 8.26 8.58 -19.49
C MET A 93 9.69 8.15 -19.85
N LEU A 94 10.08 6.92 -19.55
CA LEU A 94 11.38 6.31 -19.93
C LEU A 94 11.38 5.77 -21.37
N GLY A 95 10.26 5.78 -22.07
CA GLY A 95 10.17 5.37 -23.48
C GLY A 95 9.77 3.91 -23.70
N PHE A 96 9.27 3.22 -22.68
CA PHE A 96 8.64 1.90 -22.89
C PHE A 96 7.31 2.08 -23.62
N THR A 97 7.09 1.32 -24.67
CA THR A 97 5.94 1.49 -25.59
C THR A 97 4.78 0.53 -25.28
N ASP A 98 5.04 -0.63 -24.68
CA ASP A 98 4.04 -1.65 -24.39
C ASP A 98 3.98 -1.96 -22.89
N VAL A 99 3.27 -1.10 -22.17
CA VAL A 99 3.09 -1.20 -20.71
C VAL A 99 1.60 -1.24 -20.39
N GLU A 100 1.16 -2.38 -19.88
CA GLU A 100 -0.20 -2.59 -19.37
C GLU A 100 -0.19 -2.88 -17.87
N TYR A 101 -1.36 -2.88 -17.25
CA TYR A 101 -1.51 -3.27 -15.85
C TYR A 101 -2.71 -4.18 -15.63
N LEU A 102 -2.68 -4.88 -14.50
CA LEU A 102 -3.76 -5.67 -13.93
C LEU A 102 -3.87 -5.34 -12.44
N VAL A 103 -5.10 -5.24 -11.96
CA VAL A 103 -5.36 -5.23 -10.52
C VAL A 103 -6.33 -6.37 -10.23
N PRO A 104 -5.96 -7.34 -9.37
CA PRO A 104 -6.81 -8.47 -9.07
C PRO A 104 -8.07 -8.02 -8.33
N ASN A 105 -9.20 -8.64 -8.63
CA ASN A 105 -10.41 -8.53 -7.83
C ASN A 105 -10.29 -9.49 -6.64
N ARG A 106 -10.27 -8.95 -5.42
CA ARG A 106 -10.10 -9.74 -4.18
C ARG A 106 -11.15 -10.83 -3.99
N PHE A 107 -12.31 -10.69 -4.62
CA PHE A 107 -13.42 -11.63 -4.46
C PHE A 107 -13.29 -12.83 -5.40
N GLU A 108 -12.67 -12.63 -6.56
CA GLU A 108 -12.58 -13.62 -7.64
C GLU A 108 -11.18 -14.24 -7.74
N GLN A 109 -10.12 -13.41 -7.73
CA GLN A 109 -8.73 -13.85 -7.94
C GLN A 109 -7.91 -13.95 -6.65
N GLY A 110 -8.42 -13.42 -5.53
CA GLY A 110 -7.72 -13.41 -4.25
C GLY A 110 -6.70 -12.27 -4.13
N TYR A 111 -5.62 -12.50 -3.36
CA TYR A 111 -4.59 -11.51 -3.06
C TYR A 111 -3.34 -11.70 -3.92
N GLY A 112 -2.82 -10.59 -4.45
CA GLY A 112 -1.52 -10.54 -5.12
C GLY A 112 -1.46 -11.35 -6.43
N LEU A 113 -0.27 -11.82 -6.76
CA LEU A 113 -0.02 -12.62 -7.97
C LEU A 113 -0.40 -14.09 -7.73
N SER A 114 -1.69 -14.40 -7.82
CA SER A 114 -2.23 -15.77 -7.82
C SER A 114 -2.13 -16.40 -9.22
N VAL A 115 -2.39 -17.72 -9.33
CA VAL A 115 -2.42 -18.40 -10.65
C VAL A 115 -3.46 -17.79 -11.58
N PRO A 116 -4.72 -17.52 -11.17
CA PRO A 116 -5.67 -16.83 -12.05
C PRO A 116 -5.19 -15.47 -12.56
N VAL A 117 -4.50 -14.69 -11.73
CA VAL A 117 -3.91 -13.40 -12.15
C VAL A 117 -2.77 -13.61 -13.14
N ALA A 118 -1.96 -14.64 -12.94
CA ALA A 118 -0.88 -15.01 -13.86
C ALA A 118 -1.44 -15.45 -15.23
N GLU A 119 -2.55 -16.21 -15.26
CA GLU A 119 -3.27 -16.58 -16.49
C GLU A 119 -3.81 -15.35 -17.23
N MET A 120 -4.43 -14.41 -16.53
CA MET A 120 -4.88 -13.14 -17.12
C MET A 120 -3.70 -12.33 -17.71
N ALA A 121 -2.52 -12.37 -17.08
CA ALA A 121 -1.33 -11.73 -17.62
C ALA A 121 -0.81 -12.44 -18.88
N MET A 122 -0.90 -13.77 -18.93
CA MET A 122 -0.57 -14.56 -20.13
C MET A 122 -1.50 -14.23 -21.31
N GLU A 123 -2.80 -14.06 -21.05
CA GLU A 123 -3.77 -13.64 -22.08
C GLU A 123 -3.43 -12.28 -22.69
N LYS A 124 -2.79 -11.39 -21.90
CA LYS A 124 -2.27 -10.09 -22.38
C LYS A 124 -0.95 -10.22 -23.16
N GLY A 125 -0.35 -11.41 -23.23
CA GLY A 125 0.92 -11.63 -23.92
C GLY A 125 2.14 -11.09 -23.17
N VAL A 126 2.14 -11.16 -21.85
CA VAL A 126 3.22 -10.68 -20.97
C VAL A 126 4.56 -11.37 -21.27
N GLN A 127 5.64 -10.60 -21.29
CA GLN A 127 7.01 -11.09 -21.41
C GLN A 127 7.83 -10.79 -20.16
N LEU A 128 7.57 -9.65 -19.52
CA LEU A 128 8.06 -9.31 -18.19
C LEU A 128 6.86 -8.91 -17.32
N LEU A 129 6.62 -9.69 -16.25
CA LEU A 129 5.64 -9.32 -15.24
C LEU A 129 6.33 -8.58 -14.10
N MET A 130 5.79 -7.45 -13.70
CA MET A 130 6.25 -6.68 -12.55
C MET A 130 5.12 -6.57 -11.52
N THR A 131 5.34 -7.06 -10.30
CA THR A 131 4.40 -6.78 -9.20
C THR A 131 4.77 -5.48 -8.51
N VAL A 132 3.77 -4.75 -8.01
CA VAL A 132 3.93 -3.57 -7.19
C VAL A 132 3.04 -3.68 -5.95
N ASP A 133 3.61 -3.47 -4.77
CA ASP A 133 2.91 -3.55 -3.48
C ASP A 133 2.37 -4.95 -3.16
N ASN A 134 2.88 -5.97 -3.82
CA ASN A 134 2.56 -7.38 -3.57
C ASN A 134 3.62 -8.29 -4.19
N GLY A 135 3.50 -9.60 -3.94
CA GLY A 135 4.26 -10.61 -4.67
C GLY A 135 5.30 -11.35 -3.84
N VAL A 136 5.77 -10.82 -2.71
CA VAL A 136 6.81 -11.47 -1.90
C VAL A 136 6.41 -12.84 -1.34
N SER A 137 5.10 -13.15 -1.33
CA SER A 137 4.54 -14.45 -0.93
C SER A 137 3.80 -15.18 -2.06
N SER A 138 3.94 -14.75 -3.32
CA SER A 138 3.19 -15.27 -4.48
C SER A 138 3.89 -16.46 -5.15
N PHE A 139 4.04 -17.57 -4.44
CA PHE A 139 4.80 -18.74 -4.91
C PHE A 139 4.22 -19.38 -6.16
N GLU A 140 2.92 -19.66 -6.14
CA GLU A 140 2.23 -20.41 -7.21
C GLU A 140 2.15 -19.60 -8.51
N GLY A 141 1.78 -18.31 -8.41
CA GLY A 141 1.71 -17.43 -9.58
C GLY A 141 3.09 -17.19 -10.21
N VAL A 142 4.14 -17.02 -9.39
CA VAL A 142 5.53 -16.92 -9.87
C VAL A 142 5.97 -18.21 -10.56
N ALA A 143 5.74 -19.38 -9.94
CA ALA A 143 6.11 -20.68 -10.51
C ALA A 143 5.42 -20.89 -11.86
N TYR A 144 4.11 -20.64 -11.93
CA TYR A 144 3.34 -20.75 -13.17
C TYR A 144 3.94 -19.89 -14.31
N LEU A 145 4.22 -18.61 -14.06
CA LEU A 145 4.80 -17.72 -15.08
C LEU A 145 6.21 -18.16 -15.50
N LYS A 146 7.02 -18.61 -14.54
CA LYS A 146 8.37 -19.12 -14.84
C LYS A 146 8.32 -20.37 -15.75
N GLU A 147 7.37 -21.27 -15.55
CA GLU A 147 7.13 -22.44 -16.41
C GLU A 147 6.73 -22.03 -17.85
N GLN A 148 6.02 -20.89 -17.98
CA GLN A 148 5.68 -20.32 -19.28
C GLN A 148 6.80 -19.47 -19.92
N GLY A 149 7.97 -19.37 -19.26
CA GLY A 149 9.13 -18.63 -19.77
C GLY A 149 9.03 -17.10 -19.57
N VAL A 150 8.07 -16.61 -18.79
CA VAL A 150 7.91 -15.19 -18.44
C VAL A 150 8.90 -14.80 -17.35
N LYS A 151 9.54 -13.64 -17.51
CA LYS A 151 10.35 -13.03 -16.46
C LYS A 151 9.46 -12.39 -15.40
N VAL A 152 9.85 -12.53 -14.13
CA VAL A 152 9.09 -11.99 -13.00
C VAL A 152 9.97 -11.10 -12.14
N LEU A 153 9.56 -9.84 -12.01
CA LEU A 153 10.13 -8.82 -11.12
C LEU A 153 9.15 -8.49 -10.01
N ILE A 154 9.55 -8.69 -8.76
CA ILE A 154 8.73 -8.36 -7.59
C ILE A 154 9.23 -7.05 -6.97
N THR A 155 8.32 -6.07 -6.80
CA THR A 155 8.54 -4.93 -5.91
C THR A 155 7.47 -4.94 -4.83
N ASP A 156 7.90 -5.01 -3.57
CA ASP A 156 7.01 -5.20 -2.43
C ASP A 156 7.62 -4.57 -1.17
N HIS A 157 6.84 -4.38 -0.13
CA HIS A 157 7.29 -3.90 1.17
C HIS A 157 6.75 -4.74 2.33
N HIS A 158 5.89 -5.71 2.05
CA HIS A 158 5.36 -6.63 3.07
C HIS A 158 6.46 -7.50 3.66
N LEU A 159 6.22 -8.02 4.88
CA LEU A 159 7.17 -8.90 5.55
C LEU A 159 7.33 -10.20 4.73
N PRO A 160 8.57 -10.54 4.34
CA PRO A 160 8.82 -11.71 3.53
C PRO A 160 8.63 -12.99 4.35
N PRO A 161 8.24 -14.10 3.72
CA PRO A 161 8.33 -15.44 4.31
C PRO A 161 9.80 -15.88 4.43
N GLU A 162 10.04 -17.00 5.13
CA GLU A 162 11.41 -17.58 5.26
C GLU A 162 11.99 -17.99 3.90
N ILE A 163 11.17 -18.55 3.03
CA ILE A 163 11.55 -18.93 1.66
C ILE A 163 10.91 -17.93 0.72
N LEU A 164 11.65 -17.40 -0.24
CA LEU A 164 11.15 -16.45 -1.23
C LEU A 164 10.65 -17.18 -2.49
N PRO A 165 9.70 -16.61 -3.23
CA PRO A 165 9.33 -17.12 -4.56
C PRO A 165 10.51 -17.00 -5.53
N ASN A 166 10.59 -17.92 -6.50
CA ASN A 166 11.69 -18.00 -7.47
C ASN A 166 11.55 -16.97 -8.61
N ALA A 167 11.40 -15.69 -8.25
CA ALA A 167 11.35 -14.58 -9.20
C ALA A 167 12.75 -14.25 -9.74
N ASP A 168 12.82 -13.58 -10.92
CA ASP A 168 14.09 -13.17 -11.51
C ASP A 168 14.76 -12.03 -10.74
N ALA A 169 13.95 -11.15 -10.12
CA ALA A 169 14.44 -10.17 -9.13
C ALA A 169 13.36 -9.86 -8.09
N ILE A 170 13.80 -9.57 -6.88
CA ILE A 170 12.93 -9.13 -5.76
C ILE A 170 13.55 -7.88 -5.14
N VAL A 171 12.78 -6.79 -5.11
CA VAL A 171 13.13 -5.53 -4.44
C VAL A 171 12.15 -5.32 -3.29
N ASN A 172 12.64 -5.52 -2.07
CA ASN A 172 11.84 -5.31 -0.87
C ASN A 172 12.77 -4.86 0.28
N PRO A 173 12.51 -3.74 0.96
CA PRO A 173 13.36 -3.24 2.05
C PRO A 173 13.38 -4.17 3.25
N ASN A 174 12.40 -5.06 3.41
CA ASN A 174 12.25 -5.98 4.54
C ASN A 174 12.94 -7.33 4.32
N LEU A 175 13.59 -7.55 3.18
CA LEU A 175 14.44 -8.74 3.00
C LEU A 175 15.56 -8.77 4.04
N GLN A 176 15.91 -9.96 4.53
CA GLN A 176 16.93 -10.13 5.56
C GLN A 176 18.31 -9.57 5.13
N GLN A 177 18.66 -9.71 3.86
CA GLN A 177 19.91 -9.24 3.29
C GLN A 177 19.87 -7.78 2.78
N CYS A 178 18.78 -7.06 2.99
CA CYS A 178 18.65 -5.68 2.55
C CYS A 178 19.15 -4.71 3.63
N ASP A 179 20.15 -3.90 3.31
CA ASP A 179 20.72 -2.90 4.22
C ASP A 179 20.10 -1.50 4.05
N PHE A 180 19.03 -1.39 3.27
CA PHE A 180 18.34 -0.10 3.08
C PHE A 180 17.80 0.42 4.42
N PRO A 181 18.19 1.65 4.84
CA PRO A 181 17.88 2.12 6.19
C PRO A 181 16.38 2.32 6.48
N SER A 182 15.59 2.70 5.47
CA SER A 182 14.14 2.89 5.61
C SER A 182 13.40 1.57 5.37
N LYS A 183 13.17 0.82 6.45
CA LYS A 183 12.38 -0.43 6.40
C LYS A 183 10.88 -0.18 6.27
N CYS A 184 10.46 1.06 6.36
CA CYS A 184 9.07 1.48 6.38
C CYS A 184 8.59 2.09 5.05
N LEU A 185 9.29 1.85 3.93
CA LEU A 185 8.77 2.30 2.63
C LEU A 185 7.41 1.66 2.38
N ALA A 186 6.47 2.44 1.84
CA ALA A 186 5.26 1.92 1.21
C ALA A 186 5.59 1.30 -0.16
N GLY A 187 4.70 0.49 -0.73
CA GLY A 187 4.90 -0.12 -2.05
C GLY A 187 5.20 0.90 -3.13
N VAL A 188 4.49 2.04 -3.14
CA VAL A 188 4.76 3.15 -4.07
C VAL A 188 6.16 3.74 -3.90
N GLY A 189 6.67 3.76 -2.67
CA GLY A 189 8.04 4.19 -2.38
C GLY A 189 9.06 3.25 -3.00
N VAL A 190 8.87 1.93 -2.87
CA VAL A 190 9.76 0.91 -3.48
C VAL A 190 9.75 1.04 -5.01
N ALA A 191 8.56 1.13 -5.62
CA ALA A 191 8.42 1.35 -7.05
C ALA A 191 9.12 2.64 -7.51
N PHE A 192 8.95 3.75 -6.77
CA PHE A 192 9.61 5.02 -7.08
C PHE A 192 11.13 4.91 -7.05
N TYR A 193 11.70 4.24 -6.04
CA TYR A 193 13.14 4.02 -5.94
C TYR A 193 13.69 3.17 -7.09
N LEU A 194 12.95 2.14 -7.51
CA LEU A 194 13.31 1.36 -8.69
C LEU A 194 13.33 2.22 -9.95
N MET A 195 12.33 3.05 -10.17
CA MET A 195 12.28 3.94 -11.34
C MET A 195 13.40 4.98 -11.30
N LEU A 196 13.80 5.49 -10.13
CA LEU A 196 14.98 6.36 -9.99
C LEU A 196 16.27 5.65 -10.39
N ALA A 197 16.46 4.39 -9.96
CA ALA A 197 17.62 3.59 -10.32
C ALA A 197 17.66 3.31 -11.83
N LEU A 198 16.53 2.94 -12.42
CA LEU A 198 16.41 2.71 -13.87
C LEU A 198 16.72 3.96 -14.68
N ARG A 199 16.20 5.14 -14.29
CA ARG A 199 16.53 6.42 -14.92
C ARG A 199 18.04 6.72 -14.84
N ALA A 200 18.68 6.44 -13.69
CA ALA A 200 20.12 6.62 -13.54
C ALA A 200 20.89 5.70 -14.50
N LYS A 201 20.45 4.45 -14.62
CA LYS A 201 21.05 3.48 -15.55
C LYS A 201 20.91 3.92 -17.02
N PHE A 202 19.74 4.44 -17.41
CA PHE A 202 19.51 4.93 -18.76
C PHE A 202 20.40 6.13 -19.09
N ARG A 203 20.79 6.96 -18.11
CA ARG A 203 21.81 8.00 -18.30
C ARG A 203 23.20 7.40 -18.49
N GLU A 204 23.57 6.39 -17.71
CA GLU A 204 24.85 5.67 -17.87
C GLU A 204 24.97 5.03 -19.26
N LEU A 205 23.88 4.50 -19.80
CA LEU A 205 23.81 3.93 -21.15
C LEU A 205 23.71 4.98 -22.27
N GLY A 206 23.64 6.27 -21.93
CA GLY A 206 23.54 7.36 -22.91
C GLY A 206 22.19 7.49 -23.60
N ILE A 207 21.14 6.82 -23.10
CA ILE A 207 19.77 6.94 -23.62
C ILE A 207 19.21 8.33 -23.30
N PHE A 208 19.56 8.87 -22.12
CA PHE A 208 19.24 10.24 -21.71
C PHE A 208 20.50 11.00 -21.29
N THR A 209 20.46 12.32 -21.48
CA THR A 209 21.40 13.25 -20.84
C THR A 209 20.80 13.82 -19.54
N ALA A 210 21.54 14.66 -18.82
CA ALA A 210 21.02 15.35 -17.65
C ALA A 210 19.83 16.29 -18.00
N GLU A 211 19.81 16.82 -19.22
CA GLU A 211 18.80 17.76 -19.73
C GLU A 211 17.56 17.06 -20.29
N THR A 212 17.74 15.87 -20.90
CA THR A 212 16.65 15.14 -21.58
C THR A 212 16.00 14.06 -20.73
N GLN A 213 16.57 13.70 -19.57
CA GLN A 213 15.99 12.71 -18.68
C GLN A 213 14.61 13.16 -18.14
N PRO A 214 13.66 12.22 -17.97
CA PRO A 214 12.36 12.56 -17.40
C PRO A 214 12.48 13.05 -15.96
N ASN A 215 11.63 14.02 -15.61
CA ASN A 215 11.58 14.61 -14.26
C ASN A 215 10.64 13.84 -13.34
N PHE A 216 11.15 12.86 -12.62
CA PHE A 216 10.34 12.02 -11.71
C PHE A 216 9.85 12.74 -10.45
N THR A 217 10.26 14.00 -10.20
CA THR A 217 9.60 14.77 -9.14
C THR A 217 8.11 14.97 -9.44
N GLU A 218 7.70 14.86 -10.70
CA GLU A 218 6.29 14.94 -11.12
C GLU A 218 5.43 13.78 -10.61
N LEU A 219 6.04 12.66 -10.19
CA LEU A 219 5.37 11.49 -9.65
C LEU A 219 5.27 11.49 -8.11
N LEU A 220 5.86 12.51 -7.44
CA LEU A 220 5.87 12.57 -5.97
C LEU A 220 4.48 12.79 -5.35
N ASP A 221 3.52 13.29 -6.10
CA ASP A 221 2.12 13.37 -5.68
C ASP A 221 1.52 11.98 -5.42
N LEU A 222 1.79 11.01 -6.30
CA LEU A 222 1.41 9.60 -6.11
C LEU A 222 2.15 8.97 -4.94
N VAL A 223 3.47 9.22 -4.84
CA VAL A 223 4.30 8.71 -3.72
C VAL A 223 3.77 9.22 -2.37
N ALA A 224 3.42 10.50 -2.28
CA ALA A 224 2.86 11.05 -1.04
C ALA A 224 1.50 10.43 -0.70
N LEU A 225 0.64 10.24 -1.71
CA LEU A 225 -0.70 9.68 -1.50
C LEU A 225 -0.60 8.22 -1.02
N GLY A 226 0.14 7.34 -1.70
CA GLY A 226 0.29 5.93 -1.31
C GLY A 226 0.98 5.80 0.06
N THR A 227 2.11 6.49 0.29
CA THR A 227 2.82 6.47 1.58
C THR A 227 1.93 6.85 2.76
N ILE A 228 1.07 7.86 2.59
CA ILE A 228 0.14 8.28 3.65
C ILE A 228 -1.07 7.33 3.77
N ALA A 229 -1.54 6.79 2.65
CA ALA A 229 -2.69 5.89 2.61
C ALA A 229 -2.41 4.55 3.29
N ASP A 230 -1.20 4.02 3.12
CA ASP A 230 -0.76 2.76 3.71
C ASP A 230 -0.43 2.87 5.22
N VAL A 231 -0.37 4.11 5.74
CA VAL A 231 -0.14 4.36 7.18
C VAL A 231 1.23 3.85 7.67
N VAL A 232 2.21 3.75 6.81
CA VAL A 232 3.58 3.38 7.18
C VAL A 232 4.18 4.38 8.18
N PRO A 233 5.09 3.96 9.05
CA PRO A 233 5.85 4.88 9.90
C PRO A 233 6.56 5.94 9.05
N LEU A 234 6.36 7.21 9.43
CA LEU A 234 7.01 8.34 8.77
C LEU A 234 8.43 8.55 9.34
N ASP A 235 9.35 7.68 8.97
CA ASP A 235 10.77 7.89 9.20
C ASP A 235 11.30 9.09 8.39
N GLN A 236 12.57 9.41 8.47
CA GLN A 236 13.12 10.57 7.76
C GLN A 236 12.85 10.49 6.25
N ASN A 237 13.08 9.33 5.64
CA ASN A 237 12.92 9.16 4.20
C ASN A 237 11.46 9.31 3.76
N ASN A 238 10.53 8.66 4.45
CA ASN A 238 9.09 8.79 4.18
C ASN A 238 8.58 10.22 4.42
N ARG A 239 9.15 10.95 5.43
CA ARG A 239 8.82 12.36 5.65
C ARG A 239 9.25 13.24 4.47
N ILE A 240 10.42 12.97 3.85
CA ILE A 240 10.89 13.69 2.65
C ILE A 240 9.89 13.44 1.52
N LEU A 241 9.61 12.17 1.19
CA LEU A 241 8.72 11.78 0.09
C LEU A 241 7.32 12.39 0.27
N ALA A 242 6.69 12.17 1.42
CA ALA A 242 5.36 12.68 1.73
C ALA A 242 5.30 14.22 1.72
N HIS A 243 6.32 14.90 2.27
CA HIS A 243 6.38 16.37 2.27
C HIS A 243 6.50 16.94 0.86
N GLN A 244 7.42 16.41 0.05
CA GLN A 244 7.68 16.90 -1.29
C GLN A 244 6.47 16.69 -2.21
N GLY A 245 5.82 15.52 -2.12
CA GLY A 245 4.59 15.27 -2.87
C GLY A 245 3.43 16.16 -2.41
N LEU A 246 3.23 16.32 -1.10
CA LEU A 246 2.19 17.20 -0.57
C LEU A 246 2.38 18.67 -0.98
N MET A 247 3.62 19.15 -1.02
CA MET A 247 3.93 20.50 -1.51
C MET A 247 3.57 20.68 -2.99
N ARG A 248 3.78 19.64 -3.82
CA ARG A 248 3.37 19.63 -5.23
C ARG A 248 1.86 19.65 -5.37
N ILE A 249 1.15 18.82 -4.59
CA ILE A 249 -0.32 18.78 -4.58
C ILE A 249 -0.88 20.17 -4.23
N ARG A 250 -0.38 20.79 -3.16
CA ARG A 250 -0.78 22.15 -2.75
C ARG A 250 -0.52 23.21 -3.84
N ALA A 251 0.55 23.04 -4.60
CA ALA A 251 0.88 23.92 -5.71
C ALA A 251 0.06 23.61 -6.98
N LYS A 252 -0.89 22.66 -6.93
CA LYS A 252 -1.67 22.16 -8.08
C LYS A 252 -0.80 21.60 -9.21
N ARG A 253 0.39 21.13 -8.89
CA ARG A 253 1.31 20.44 -9.80
C ARG A 253 1.22 18.93 -9.59
N CYS A 254 0.01 18.39 -9.65
CA CYS A 254 -0.31 16.99 -9.38
C CYS A 254 -1.32 16.47 -10.40
N ARG A 255 -1.60 15.16 -10.31
CA ARG A 255 -2.58 14.49 -11.17
C ARG A 255 -3.97 15.11 -11.06
N PRO A 256 -4.73 15.22 -12.19
CA PRO A 256 -6.12 15.64 -12.18
C PRO A 256 -6.97 14.81 -11.20
N GLY A 257 -6.72 13.50 -11.11
CA GLY A 257 -7.44 12.60 -10.20
C GLY A 257 -7.31 12.99 -8.73
N ILE A 258 -6.13 13.45 -8.27
CA ILE A 258 -5.93 13.88 -6.88
C ILE A 258 -6.72 15.19 -6.60
N ILE A 259 -6.74 16.11 -7.56
CA ILE A 259 -7.53 17.34 -7.48
C ILE A 259 -9.02 17.01 -7.41
N ALA A 260 -9.51 16.14 -8.29
CA ALA A 260 -10.90 15.72 -8.33
C ALA A 260 -11.34 15.02 -7.03
N LEU A 261 -10.49 14.14 -6.47
CA LEU A 261 -10.75 13.52 -5.16
C LEU A 261 -10.81 14.54 -4.02
N ALA A 262 -9.99 15.59 -4.05
CA ALA A 262 -10.05 16.67 -3.07
C ALA A 262 -11.35 17.48 -3.21
N GLU A 263 -11.78 17.77 -4.46
CA GLU A 263 -13.04 18.46 -4.75
C GLU A 263 -14.27 17.71 -4.18
N VAL A 264 -14.40 16.39 -4.50
CA VAL A 264 -15.53 15.59 -3.99
C VAL A 264 -15.45 15.33 -2.47
N ALA A 265 -14.25 15.42 -1.90
CA ALA A 265 -14.03 15.37 -0.45
C ALA A 265 -14.32 16.71 0.25
N ASN A 266 -14.71 17.77 -0.48
CA ASN A 266 -14.85 19.13 0.02
C ASN A 266 -13.58 19.63 0.73
N ARG A 267 -12.42 19.46 0.10
CA ARG A 267 -11.11 19.92 0.57
C ARG A 267 -10.50 20.91 -0.41
N GLU A 268 -9.96 22.01 0.11
CA GLU A 268 -9.19 22.96 -0.67
C GLU A 268 -7.79 22.39 -0.94
N VAL A 269 -7.42 22.22 -2.21
CA VAL A 269 -6.17 21.56 -2.61
C VAL A 269 -4.95 22.26 -2.00
N GLU A 270 -4.94 23.58 -1.97
CA GLU A 270 -3.84 24.40 -1.43
C GLU A 270 -3.64 24.26 0.08
N LYS A 271 -4.67 23.79 0.80
CA LYS A 271 -4.65 23.61 2.26
C LYS A 271 -4.54 22.16 2.69
N LEU A 272 -4.48 21.19 1.75
CA LEU A 272 -4.40 19.78 2.09
C LEU A 272 -3.23 19.49 3.04
N CYS A 273 -3.47 18.62 3.99
CA CYS A 273 -2.46 18.07 4.88
C CYS A 273 -2.44 16.53 4.81
N SER A 274 -1.47 15.90 5.44
CA SER A 274 -1.37 14.43 5.45
C SER A 274 -2.65 13.76 5.98
N ALA A 275 -3.31 14.36 6.96
CA ALA A 275 -4.59 13.84 7.47
C ALA A 275 -5.69 13.85 6.39
N ASP A 276 -5.74 14.86 5.51
CA ASP A 276 -6.70 14.88 4.40
C ASP A 276 -6.40 13.79 3.38
N LEU A 277 -5.12 13.52 3.08
CA LEU A 277 -4.73 12.41 2.21
C LEU A 277 -5.18 11.08 2.81
N GLY A 278 -4.88 10.82 4.10
CA GLY A 278 -5.17 9.54 4.75
C GLY A 278 -6.65 9.33 5.12
N PHE A 279 -7.41 10.38 5.43
CA PHE A 279 -8.77 10.24 5.96
C PHE A 279 -9.87 10.82 5.07
N ALA A 280 -9.51 11.59 4.03
CA ALA A 280 -10.49 12.09 3.08
C ALA A 280 -10.26 11.51 1.66
N ILE A 281 -9.04 11.51 1.14
CA ILE A 281 -8.73 11.08 -0.24
C ILE A 281 -8.58 9.57 -0.33
N ALA A 282 -7.63 8.96 0.40
CA ALA A 282 -7.34 7.53 0.34
C ALA A 282 -8.55 6.62 0.62
N PRO A 283 -9.49 6.93 1.54
CA PRO A 283 -10.67 6.09 1.75
C PRO A 283 -11.59 5.95 0.52
N ARG A 284 -11.58 6.93 -0.40
CA ARG A 284 -12.33 6.88 -1.65
C ARG A 284 -11.71 5.91 -2.63
N LEU A 285 -10.38 5.95 -2.79
CA LEU A 285 -9.64 4.94 -3.56
C LEU A 285 -9.85 3.54 -2.96
N ASN A 286 -9.62 3.40 -1.66
CA ASN A 286 -9.77 2.11 -0.97
C ASN A 286 -11.18 1.52 -1.06
N ALA A 287 -12.21 2.33 -1.29
CA ALA A 287 -13.58 1.86 -1.44
C ALA A 287 -13.76 1.03 -2.71
N ALA A 288 -13.09 1.39 -3.80
CA ALA A 288 -13.12 0.59 -5.04
C ALA A 288 -12.64 -0.84 -4.79
N GLY A 289 -11.45 -1.05 -4.25
CA GLY A 289 -10.93 -2.38 -3.97
C GLY A 289 -11.66 -3.15 -2.85
N ARG A 290 -12.63 -2.53 -2.17
CA ARG A 290 -13.48 -3.19 -1.17
C ARG A 290 -14.85 -3.57 -1.67
N LEU A 291 -15.42 -2.86 -2.64
CA LEU A 291 -16.78 -3.05 -3.12
C LEU A 291 -16.84 -3.37 -4.61
N ASP A 292 -15.77 -3.07 -5.36
CA ASP A 292 -15.72 -3.16 -6.81
C ASP A 292 -14.30 -3.53 -7.27
N ASN A 293 -13.87 -3.04 -8.41
CA ASN A 293 -12.54 -3.25 -8.98
C ASN A 293 -11.65 -1.99 -8.79
N MET A 294 -10.47 -2.16 -8.23
CA MET A 294 -9.52 -1.07 -8.02
C MET A 294 -8.99 -0.47 -9.33
N SER A 295 -9.19 -1.09 -10.48
CA SER A 295 -8.81 -0.51 -11.78
C SER A 295 -9.39 0.89 -11.98
N VAL A 296 -10.62 1.16 -11.47
CA VAL A 296 -11.23 2.52 -11.49
C VAL A 296 -10.36 3.52 -10.73
N GLY A 297 -9.76 3.11 -9.61
CA GLY A 297 -8.83 3.95 -8.85
C GLY A 297 -7.54 4.24 -9.61
N VAL A 298 -6.99 3.23 -10.31
CA VAL A 298 -5.79 3.40 -11.16
C VAL A 298 -6.11 4.31 -12.34
N GLU A 299 -7.24 4.09 -13.02
CA GLU A 299 -7.69 4.92 -14.15
C GLU A 299 -7.83 6.40 -13.75
N LEU A 300 -8.44 6.66 -12.59
CA LEU A 300 -8.52 8.02 -12.04
C LEU A 300 -7.13 8.66 -11.87
N LEU A 301 -6.16 7.90 -11.35
CA LEU A 301 -4.79 8.40 -11.14
C LEU A 301 -4.02 8.57 -12.46
N LEU A 302 -4.41 7.87 -13.51
CA LEU A 302 -3.88 7.99 -14.87
C LEU A 302 -4.63 9.01 -15.75
N ALA A 303 -5.79 9.53 -15.30
CA ALA A 303 -6.61 10.46 -16.07
C ALA A 303 -5.80 11.71 -16.48
N GLU A 304 -5.90 12.06 -17.76
CA GLU A 304 -5.17 13.20 -18.35
C GLU A 304 -5.97 14.50 -18.27
N SER A 305 -7.30 14.41 -18.15
CA SER A 305 -8.19 15.57 -18.10
C SER A 305 -8.94 15.69 -16.78
N MET A 306 -9.24 16.94 -16.36
CA MET A 306 -10.10 17.21 -15.21
C MET A 306 -11.54 16.73 -15.41
N GLN A 307 -12.03 16.69 -16.66
CA GLN A 307 -13.38 16.23 -16.96
C GLN A 307 -13.53 14.73 -16.65
N GLU A 308 -12.61 13.92 -17.14
CA GLU A 308 -12.54 12.48 -16.90
C GLU A 308 -12.33 12.21 -15.40
N ALA A 309 -11.35 12.85 -14.78
CA ALA A 309 -11.04 12.70 -13.37
C ALA A 309 -12.22 13.01 -12.44
N ARG A 310 -13.03 14.03 -12.75
CA ARG A 310 -14.20 14.37 -11.94
C ARG A 310 -15.31 13.32 -12.04
N ALA A 311 -15.54 12.74 -13.21
CA ALA A 311 -16.51 11.67 -13.36
C ALA A 311 -16.12 10.45 -12.50
N GLN A 312 -14.89 9.98 -12.65
CA GLN A 312 -14.37 8.84 -11.87
C GLN A 312 -14.30 9.13 -10.36
N ALA A 313 -13.97 10.36 -9.96
CA ALA A 313 -13.95 10.74 -8.54
C ALA A 313 -15.35 10.72 -7.89
N LEU A 314 -16.41 11.05 -8.64
CA LEU A 314 -17.80 10.93 -8.17
C LEU A 314 -18.20 9.46 -7.98
N ASP A 315 -17.78 8.57 -8.87
CA ASP A 315 -18.02 7.13 -8.74
C ASP A 315 -17.34 6.58 -7.48
N LEU A 316 -16.07 6.94 -7.25
CA LEU A 316 -15.33 6.56 -6.04
C LEU A 316 -15.93 7.14 -4.76
N ASP A 317 -16.46 8.37 -4.79
CA ASP A 317 -17.16 8.94 -3.63
C ASP A 317 -18.45 8.17 -3.33
N SER A 318 -19.20 7.79 -4.36
CA SER A 318 -20.40 6.96 -4.24
C SER A 318 -20.09 5.58 -3.63
N LEU A 319 -19.04 4.91 -4.12
CA LEU A 319 -18.55 3.65 -3.53
C LEU A 319 -18.13 3.82 -2.06
N ASN A 320 -17.44 4.91 -1.74
CA ASN A 320 -17.04 5.18 -0.37
C ASN A 320 -18.23 5.47 0.56
N GLN A 321 -19.30 6.09 0.06
CA GLN A 321 -20.54 6.28 0.80
C GLN A 321 -21.23 4.94 1.06
N ALA A 322 -21.39 4.11 0.02
CA ALA A 322 -21.95 2.76 0.16
C ALA A 322 -21.16 1.90 1.16
N ARG A 323 -19.82 1.95 1.09
CA ARG A 323 -18.94 1.26 2.05
C ARG A 323 -19.22 1.71 3.49
N LYS A 324 -19.42 3.03 3.74
CA LYS A 324 -19.72 3.55 5.09
C LYS A 324 -21.08 3.05 5.61
N GLU A 325 -22.07 2.95 4.76
CA GLU A 325 -23.39 2.43 5.11
C GLU A 325 -23.33 0.95 5.48
N ILE A 326 -22.65 0.14 4.69
CA ILE A 326 -22.38 -1.28 4.98
C ILE A 326 -21.60 -1.42 6.30
N GLU A 327 -20.52 -0.63 6.49
CA GLU A 327 -19.72 -0.63 7.74
C GLU A 327 -20.61 -0.34 8.95
N GLN A 328 -21.51 0.64 8.86
CA GLN A 328 -22.38 1.04 9.96
C GLN A 328 -23.38 -0.06 10.30
N GLY A 329 -24.00 -0.70 9.32
CA GLY A 329 -24.92 -1.82 9.52
C GLY A 329 -24.21 -2.99 10.22
N MET A 330 -23.14 -3.49 9.61
CA MET A 330 -22.35 -4.60 10.17
C MET A 330 -21.81 -4.31 11.58
N LYS A 331 -21.40 -3.05 11.84
CA LYS A 331 -20.94 -2.65 13.18
C LYS A 331 -22.05 -2.73 14.23
N LEU A 332 -23.28 -2.32 13.91
CA LEU A 332 -24.41 -2.40 14.85
C LEU A 332 -24.74 -3.84 15.19
N GLU A 333 -24.77 -4.74 14.20
CA GLU A 333 -24.97 -6.18 14.40
C GLU A 333 -23.83 -6.79 15.23
N ALA A 334 -22.58 -6.46 14.92
CA ALA A 334 -21.42 -6.93 15.69
C ALA A 334 -21.49 -6.50 17.17
N LEU A 335 -21.93 -5.28 17.44
CA LEU A 335 -22.12 -4.80 18.82
C LEU A 335 -23.25 -5.53 19.55
N GLU A 336 -24.32 -5.91 18.86
CA GLU A 336 -25.41 -6.71 19.42
C GLU A 336 -24.92 -8.12 19.77
N ILE A 337 -24.16 -8.79 18.88
CA ILE A 337 -23.54 -10.09 19.17
C ILE A 337 -22.64 -9.98 20.41
N CYS A 338 -21.79 -8.96 20.51
CA CYS A 338 -20.92 -8.77 21.67
C CYS A 338 -21.71 -8.53 22.97
N ARG A 339 -22.84 -7.84 22.95
CA ARG A 339 -23.71 -7.65 24.11
C ARG A 339 -24.32 -8.98 24.57
N ASN A 340 -24.78 -9.81 23.63
CA ASN A 340 -25.35 -11.12 23.93
C ASN A 340 -24.29 -12.05 24.54
N LEU A 341 -23.04 -12.03 24.03
CA LEU A 341 -21.93 -12.77 24.62
C LEU A 341 -21.66 -12.34 26.07
N THR A 342 -21.71 -11.03 26.36
CA THR A 342 -21.50 -10.51 27.72
C THR A 342 -22.65 -10.88 28.66
N ALA A 343 -23.88 -10.95 28.15
CA ALA A 343 -25.05 -11.33 28.95
C ALA A 343 -25.03 -12.83 29.37
N LEU A 344 -24.30 -13.67 28.63
CA LEU A 344 -24.21 -15.12 28.88
C LEU A 344 -23.09 -15.48 29.86
N SER A 345 -22.05 -14.67 30.04
CA SER A 345 -20.84 -15.09 30.76
C SER A 345 -20.24 -14.06 31.72
N ASP A 346 -20.94 -12.97 32.06
CA ASP A 346 -20.48 -11.84 32.89
C ASP A 346 -19.16 -11.17 32.40
N GLU A 347 -18.33 -11.88 31.66
CA GLU A 347 -17.08 -11.35 31.08
C GLU A 347 -16.96 -11.69 29.57
N LEU A 348 -16.39 -10.77 28.81
CA LEU A 348 -16.06 -11.02 27.41
C LEU A 348 -14.88 -12.01 27.30
N PRO A 349 -14.91 -12.91 26.32
CA PRO A 349 -13.81 -13.82 26.07
C PRO A 349 -12.50 -13.06 25.76
N MET A 350 -11.35 -13.72 25.93
CA MET A 350 -10.03 -13.13 25.66
C MET A 350 -9.85 -12.74 24.18
N GLY A 351 -10.49 -13.48 23.28
CA GLY A 351 -10.61 -13.17 21.85
C GLY A 351 -12.06 -13.22 21.42
N ILE A 352 -12.44 -12.40 20.45
CA ILE A 352 -13.81 -12.29 19.95
C ILE A 352 -13.86 -12.82 18.52
N ALA A 353 -14.64 -13.88 18.28
CA ALA A 353 -14.99 -14.36 16.95
C ALA A 353 -16.42 -13.90 16.62
N LEU A 354 -16.59 -13.27 15.47
CA LEU A 354 -17.86 -12.76 14.97
C LEU A 354 -18.16 -13.42 13.64
N PHE A 355 -19.40 -13.82 13.43
CA PHE A 355 -19.84 -14.41 12.18
C PHE A 355 -21.26 -13.96 11.83
N GLN A 356 -21.43 -13.55 10.60
CA GLN A 356 -22.71 -13.43 9.91
C GLN A 356 -22.54 -13.85 8.45
N PRO A 357 -23.43 -14.72 7.92
CA PRO A 357 -23.27 -15.21 6.54
C PRO A 357 -23.32 -14.09 5.52
N ASP A 358 -24.14 -13.07 5.75
CA ASP A 358 -24.43 -11.98 4.79
C ASP A 358 -23.48 -10.78 4.94
N TRP A 359 -22.48 -10.84 5.82
CA TRP A 359 -21.55 -9.72 5.94
C TRP A 359 -20.67 -9.56 4.70
N HIS A 360 -20.46 -8.32 4.32
CA HIS A 360 -19.64 -8.00 3.15
C HIS A 360 -18.16 -8.25 3.43
N GLN A 361 -17.53 -9.15 2.67
CA GLN A 361 -16.13 -9.57 2.90
C GLN A 361 -15.13 -8.41 2.86
N GLY A 362 -15.29 -7.44 1.94
CA GLY A 362 -14.43 -6.26 1.82
C GLY A 362 -14.46 -5.31 3.02
N VAL A 363 -15.45 -5.45 3.94
CA VAL A 363 -15.66 -4.58 5.10
C VAL A 363 -15.32 -5.27 6.42
N LEU A 364 -15.16 -6.61 6.44
CA LEU A 364 -14.87 -7.40 7.65
C LEU A 364 -13.71 -6.84 8.48
N GLY A 365 -12.60 -6.48 7.83
CA GLY A 365 -11.43 -5.94 8.51
C GLY A 365 -11.65 -4.59 9.19
N ILE A 366 -12.57 -3.78 8.65
CA ILE A 366 -12.94 -2.50 9.26
C ILE A 366 -13.79 -2.76 10.50
N VAL A 367 -14.79 -3.64 10.39
CA VAL A 367 -15.67 -4.00 11.52
C VAL A 367 -14.85 -4.65 12.63
N ALA A 368 -13.99 -5.61 12.33
CA ALA A 368 -13.08 -6.21 13.31
C ALA A 368 -12.24 -5.14 14.04
N SER A 369 -11.74 -4.13 13.33
CA SER A 369 -10.98 -3.03 13.93
C SER A 369 -11.86 -2.19 14.87
N ARG A 370 -13.11 -1.85 14.48
CA ARG A 370 -14.05 -1.08 15.34
C ARG A 370 -14.38 -1.81 16.64
N ILE A 371 -14.61 -3.13 16.55
CA ILE A 371 -14.92 -3.95 17.74
C ILE A 371 -13.68 -4.10 18.62
N LYS A 372 -12.51 -4.35 18.02
CA LYS A 372 -11.22 -4.38 18.73
C LYS A 372 -10.97 -3.07 19.51
N ASP A 373 -11.18 -1.92 18.87
CA ASP A 373 -10.96 -0.61 19.50
C ASP A 373 -11.94 -0.35 20.65
N GLN A 374 -13.18 -0.87 20.56
CA GLN A 374 -14.19 -0.69 21.58
C GLN A 374 -13.99 -1.59 22.80
N TYR A 375 -13.63 -2.86 22.57
CA TYR A 375 -13.54 -3.86 23.63
C TYR A 375 -12.11 -4.16 24.08
N HIS A 376 -11.11 -3.68 23.32
CA HIS A 376 -9.69 -3.92 23.54
C HIS A 376 -9.38 -5.42 23.65
N ARG A 377 -9.85 -6.18 22.69
CA ARG A 377 -9.63 -7.62 22.52
C ARG A 377 -9.24 -7.91 21.07
N PRO A 378 -8.45 -8.95 20.80
CA PRO A 378 -8.27 -9.44 19.45
C PRO A 378 -9.62 -9.88 18.88
N VAL A 379 -9.88 -9.56 17.62
CA VAL A 379 -11.16 -9.82 16.96
C VAL A 379 -10.92 -10.47 15.61
N ILE A 380 -11.68 -11.52 15.31
CA ILE A 380 -11.78 -12.07 13.96
C ILE A 380 -13.25 -11.96 13.54
N ALA A 381 -13.52 -11.34 12.39
CA ALA A 381 -14.85 -11.27 11.80
C ALA A 381 -14.89 -12.14 10.54
N PHE A 382 -15.92 -12.96 10.41
CA PHE A 382 -16.13 -13.92 9.33
C PHE A 382 -17.41 -13.59 8.56
N ALA A 383 -17.38 -13.86 7.25
CA ALA A 383 -18.54 -13.94 6.36
C ALA A 383 -18.43 -15.21 5.53
N GLN A 384 -19.51 -15.57 4.86
CA GLN A 384 -19.56 -16.70 3.93
C GLN A 384 -19.47 -16.16 2.49
N ASP A 385 -18.67 -16.82 1.65
CA ASP A 385 -18.67 -16.52 0.22
C ASP A 385 -19.78 -17.27 -0.52
N GLN A 386 -19.89 -17.08 -1.84
CA GLN A 386 -20.93 -17.69 -2.67
C GLN A 386 -20.81 -19.23 -2.74
N GLU A 387 -19.64 -19.78 -2.44
CA GLU A 387 -19.39 -21.23 -2.42
C GLU A 387 -19.59 -21.84 -1.02
N GLY A 388 -19.95 -21.02 -0.03
CA GLY A 388 -20.13 -21.45 1.34
C GLY A 388 -18.85 -21.47 2.18
N ILE A 389 -17.72 -20.99 1.62
CA ILE A 389 -16.43 -20.93 2.32
C ILE A 389 -16.41 -19.73 3.27
N LEU A 390 -15.91 -19.95 4.49
CA LEU A 390 -15.75 -18.87 5.45
C LEU A 390 -14.49 -18.01 5.13
N LYS A 391 -14.71 -16.74 4.89
CA LYS A 391 -13.64 -15.74 4.74
C LYS A 391 -13.59 -14.89 6.01
N GLY A 392 -12.40 -14.73 6.58
CA GLY A 392 -12.21 -13.99 7.83
C GLY A 392 -11.22 -12.85 7.72
N SER A 393 -11.37 -11.83 8.57
CA SER A 393 -10.38 -10.78 8.75
C SER A 393 -10.13 -10.54 10.24
N ALA A 394 -8.87 -10.62 10.64
CA ALA A 394 -8.45 -10.51 12.02
C ALA A 394 -7.82 -9.14 12.34
N ARG A 395 -8.02 -8.67 13.56
CA ARG A 395 -7.37 -7.47 14.11
C ARG A 395 -6.93 -7.74 15.54
N SER A 396 -5.66 -7.43 15.83
CA SER A 396 -5.06 -7.67 17.14
C SER A 396 -4.90 -6.39 17.97
N ILE A 397 -4.56 -6.59 19.24
CA ILE A 397 -4.18 -5.55 20.19
C ILE A 397 -2.65 -5.52 20.35
N GLU A 398 -2.13 -4.43 20.93
CA GLU A 398 -0.70 -4.29 21.22
C GLU A 398 -0.20 -5.45 22.10
N GLY A 399 0.94 -6.03 21.75
CA GLY A 399 1.58 -7.13 22.48
C GLY A 399 1.09 -8.53 22.06
N LEU A 400 0.16 -8.64 21.10
CA LEU A 400 -0.29 -9.92 20.56
C LEU A 400 -0.14 -9.93 19.04
N HIS A 401 0.75 -10.79 18.51
CA HIS A 401 0.94 -10.94 17.08
C HIS A 401 -0.07 -11.94 16.51
N MET A 402 -1.02 -11.46 15.68
CA MET A 402 -2.16 -12.27 15.23
C MET A 402 -1.74 -13.49 14.40
N ARG A 403 -0.73 -13.34 13.54
CA ARG A 403 -0.21 -14.42 12.71
C ARG A 403 0.30 -15.56 13.59
N ASP A 404 1.13 -15.24 14.60
CA ASP A 404 1.68 -16.26 15.52
C ASP A 404 0.58 -17.00 16.28
N VAL A 405 -0.48 -16.27 16.68
CA VAL A 405 -1.65 -16.89 17.35
C VAL A 405 -2.38 -17.83 16.42
N LEU A 406 -2.56 -17.47 15.16
CA LEU A 406 -3.23 -18.33 14.17
C LEU A 406 -2.38 -19.54 13.81
N GLU A 407 -1.07 -19.40 13.67
CA GLU A 407 -0.13 -20.50 13.43
C GLU A 407 -0.15 -21.50 14.61
N LEU A 408 -0.09 -21.00 15.84
CA LEU A 408 -0.23 -21.86 17.03
C LEU A 408 -1.59 -22.57 17.06
N SER A 409 -2.69 -21.90 16.68
CA SER A 409 -4.02 -22.48 16.60
C SER A 409 -4.06 -23.64 15.59
N LEU A 410 -3.44 -23.48 14.42
CA LEU A 410 -3.38 -24.54 13.40
C LEU A 410 -2.63 -25.78 13.90
N ILE A 411 -1.55 -25.61 14.68
CA ILE A 411 -0.77 -26.72 15.25
C ILE A 411 -1.59 -27.49 16.31
N HIS A 412 -2.44 -26.78 17.08
CA HIS A 412 -3.19 -27.38 18.18
C HIS A 412 -4.62 -27.85 17.85
N ILE A 413 -5.22 -27.34 16.78
CA ILE A 413 -6.62 -27.60 16.40
C ILE A 413 -6.73 -28.55 15.19
N SER A 414 -5.68 -28.69 14.40
CA SER A 414 -5.68 -29.51 13.18
C SER A 414 -5.23 -30.98 13.41
N GLU A 415 -5.08 -31.44 14.65
CA GLU A 415 -4.92 -32.86 14.89
C GLU A 415 -6.29 -33.57 14.84
N PRO A 416 -6.39 -34.65 14.08
CA PRO A 416 -7.61 -35.46 13.96
C PRO A 416 -8.00 -36.15 15.25
#